data_7209299ee79d7b13eee87069ada037de
#
_entry.id   7209299ee79d7b13eee87069ada037de
#
_cell.length_a   1.000
_cell.length_b   1.000
_cell.length_c   1.000
_cell.angle_alpha   90.00
_cell.angle_beta   90.00
_cell.angle_gamma   90.00
#
_symmetry.space_group_name_H-M   'P 1'
#
loop_
_entity.id
_entity.type
_entity.pdbx_description
1 polymer ?
#
loop_
_entity_poly.entity_id
_entity_poly.type
_entity_poly.pdbx_seq_one_letter_code
_entity_poly.pdbx_strand_id
1 'polypeptide(L)'
;MARFIFITGGVVSSLGKGLMAASLAALLQARGYRVRIRKFDPYLNVDPGTMSPYQHGEVYVTDDGAETDLDLGHYERFTGVAARQSDNVTSGRIYQGIIAKERRGDYLGATVQVVPHVTDAIKEFARAETDDLDFVLCEIGGTVGDIESLPFIEAIRQLKNEVGRDNAISVHVTLVPYIAAAGELKTKPTQHSVRELASLGVQPDILLCRCEKPLPETERAKIALFCNVRKEAVIPALDADSIYSVPVQYHGEGLDSEVLRAFGIHDAPAPDLTAWYDIMDRKQHPEGEVTIGVVGKYVSLPDAYKSLNEALVHGGMAHRVKVNIRWLDAEMFERDEDLVANLEPLHGILVPGGFGERGSEGKISSVRFARERGVPFFGICLGMQMACIEAARNTSGIAKASSTEFGPTDEPVVGLITEWMSAEGLQKRGANTDLGGTMRLGAYEAKLSPNSHVASVYGANAISERHRHRYEVNGAYRDSLEKGGLVFSGMSPDGMLPEIIERPDHPWFIGVQFHPELKSKPFDPHPLFAGFIEAAVKQSRLV
;
A
#
# COMPACT_ATOMS: atom_id res chain seq x y z
N MET A 1 10.66 2.22 -28.19
CA MET A 1 11.26 2.85 -26.98
C MET A 1 10.09 3.42 -26.17
N ALA A 2 10.02 3.11 -24.88
CA ALA A 2 9.01 3.68 -23.99
C ALA A 2 9.17 5.20 -23.86
N ARG A 3 8.05 5.91 -23.64
CA ARG A 3 8.01 7.34 -23.33
C ARG A 3 8.03 7.53 -21.82
N PHE A 4 8.79 8.52 -21.34
CA PHE A 4 8.98 8.79 -19.92
C PHE A 4 8.16 10.00 -19.47
N ILE A 5 7.44 9.84 -18.36
CA ILE A 5 6.68 10.92 -17.70
C ILE A 5 7.30 11.10 -16.31
N PHE A 6 8.06 12.17 -16.13
CA PHE A 6 8.67 12.48 -14.83
C PHE A 6 7.72 13.30 -13.98
N ILE A 7 7.39 12.80 -12.80
CA ILE A 7 6.46 13.42 -11.87
C ILE A 7 7.25 13.95 -10.69
N THR A 8 7.22 15.26 -10.50
CA THR A 8 7.87 15.95 -9.38
C THR A 8 6.82 16.70 -8.55
N GLY A 9 7.15 17.05 -7.31
CA GLY A 9 6.27 17.86 -6.47
C GLY A 9 7.02 18.98 -5.77
N GLY A 10 6.32 20.05 -5.50
CA GLY A 10 6.88 21.18 -4.79
C GLY A 10 5.87 21.83 -3.84
N VAL A 11 6.32 22.87 -3.12
CA VAL A 11 5.60 23.61 -2.09
C VAL A 11 5.54 22.87 -0.74
N VAL A 12 4.90 21.70 -0.65
CA VAL A 12 4.80 20.88 0.57
C VAL A 12 4.80 19.39 0.23
N SER A 13 5.04 18.54 1.22
CA SER A 13 4.86 17.10 1.13
C SER A 13 3.37 16.71 1.05
N SER A 14 3.08 15.45 0.78
CA SER A 14 1.70 14.89 0.76
C SER A 14 0.73 15.59 -0.22
N LEU A 15 1.24 16.15 -1.32
CA LEU A 15 0.41 16.74 -2.39
C LEU A 15 -0.35 15.70 -3.23
N GLY A 16 -0.09 14.42 -3.02
CA GLY A 16 -0.74 13.34 -3.76
C GLY A 16 -0.08 12.99 -5.09
N LYS A 17 1.26 13.09 -5.19
CA LYS A 17 2.02 12.64 -6.37
C LYS A 17 1.74 11.19 -6.73
N GLY A 18 1.75 10.27 -5.74
CA GLY A 18 1.46 8.85 -5.93
C GLY A 18 0.06 8.60 -6.49
N LEU A 19 -0.93 9.25 -5.92
CA LEU A 19 -2.31 9.18 -6.43
C LEU A 19 -2.45 9.75 -7.84
N MET A 20 -1.75 10.84 -8.13
CA MET A 20 -1.70 11.43 -9.47
C MET A 20 -1.04 10.47 -10.46
N ALA A 21 0.11 9.89 -10.12
CA ALA A 21 0.80 8.91 -10.96
C ALA A 21 -0.10 7.70 -11.25
N ALA A 22 -0.73 7.14 -10.22
CA ALA A 22 -1.67 6.04 -10.34
C ALA A 22 -2.87 6.38 -11.23
N SER A 23 -3.46 7.58 -11.05
CA SER A 23 -4.60 8.04 -11.84
C SER A 23 -4.25 8.27 -13.30
N LEU A 24 -3.12 8.90 -13.59
CA LEU A 24 -2.65 9.11 -14.96
C LEU A 24 -2.33 7.77 -15.65
N ALA A 25 -1.66 6.85 -14.94
CA ALA A 25 -1.38 5.52 -15.47
C ALA A 25 -2.67 4.77 -15.82
N ALA A 26 -3.67 4.80 -14.94
CA ALA A 26 -4.98 4.20 -15.18
C ALA A 26 -5.69 4.82 -16.41
N LEU A 27 -5.62 6.13 -16.58
CA LEU A 27 -6.17 6.82 -17.75
C LEU A 27 -5.48 6.42 -19.05
N LEU A 28 -4.15 6.30 -19.04
CA LEU A 28 -3.39 5.83 -20.20
C LEU A 28 -3.71 4.37 -20.52
N GLN A 29 -3.86 3.50 -19.51
CA GLN A 29 -4.31 2.12 -19.70
C GLN A 29 -5.73 2.04 -20.25
N ALA A 30 -6.65 2.89 -19.77
CA ALA A 30 -8.02 2.98 -20.30
C ALA A 30 -8.07 3.37 -21.79
N ARG A 31 -7.00 3.96 -22.31
CA ARG A 31 -6.79 4.23 -23.74
C ARG A 31 -6.08 3.10 -24.49
N GLY A 32 -5.75 1.99 -23.81
CA GLY A 32 -5.10 0.82 -24.41
C GLY A 32 -3.57 0.83 -24.37
N TYR A 33 -2.92 1.77 -23.67
CA TYR A 33 -1.45 1.81 -23.55
C TYR A 33 -0.94 0.90 -22.43
N ARG A 34 0.24 0.31 -22.63
CA ARG A 34 0.98 -0.46 -21.62
C ARG A 34 1.81 0.48 -20.77
N VAL A 35 1.50 0.55 -19.49
CA VAL A 35 2.06 1.55 -18.58
C VAL A 35 2.68 0.88 -17.37
N ARG A 36 3.79 1.44 -16.87
CA ARG A 36 4.41 1.09 -15.60
C ARG A 36 4.77 2.34 -14.81
N ILE A 37 4.64 2.26 -13.48
CA ILE A 37 5.01 3.35 -12.58
C ILE A 37 6.24 2.92 -11.80
N ARG A 38 7.18 3.87 -11.61
CA ARG A 38 8.39 3.71 -10.81
C ARG A 38 8.47 4.79 -9.75
N LYS A 39 8.78 4.37 -8.53
CA LYS A 39 8.97 5.23 -7.38
C LYS A 39 10.45 5.43 -7.09
N PHE A 40 10.85 6.69 -6.95
CA PHE A 40 12.19 7.09 -6.55
C PHE A 40 12.12 7.82 -5.21
N ASP A 41 12.64 7.21 -4.16
CA ASP A 41 12.59 7.75 -2.81
C ASP A 41 13.95 8.33 -2.40
N PRO A 42 14.03 9.65 -2.11
CA PRO A 42 15.31 10.32 -1.88
C PRO A 42 15.92 10.08 -0.50
N TYR A 43 15.25 9.35 0.40
CA TYR A 43 15.81 9.05 1.73
C TYR A 43 16.94 8.02 1.69
N LEU A 44 17.80 8.04 2.74
CA LEU A 44 19.01 7.19 2.85
C LEU A 44 18.73 5.79 3.40
N ASN A 45 17.52 5.46 3.83
CA ASN A 45 17.18 4.08 4.19
C ASN A 45 17.29 3.19 2.95
N VAL A 46 17.80 1.98 3.11
CA VAL A 46 17.91 1.01 2.01
C VAL A 46 16.52 0.60 1.53
N ASP A 47 15.62 0.42 2.49
CA ASP A 47 14.18 0.18 2.31
C ASP A 47 13.41 0.74 3.51
N PRO A 48 12.06 0.83 3.46
CA PRO A 48 11.27 1.33 4.57
C PRO A 48 10.99 0.30 5.67
N GLY A 49 11.47 -0.94 5.58
CA GLY A 49 11.11 -2.04 6.48
C GLY A 49 11.39 -1.81 7.96
N THR A 50 12.39 -0.96 8.29
CA THR A 50 12.73 -0.57 9.67
C THR A 50 12.20 0.80 10.06
N MET A 51 11.51 1.49 9.18
CA MET A 51 10.97 2.83 9.47
C MET A 51 9.73 2.76 10.35
N SER A 52 9.56 3.77 11.19
CA SER A 52 8.35 3.88 12.02
C SER A 52 7.12 4.18 11.18
N PRO A 53 6.00 3.46 11.36
CA PRO A 53 4.74 3.79 10.69
C PRO A 53 4.25 5.23 10.95
N TYR A 54 4.64 5.84 12.07
CA TYR A 54 4.32 7.24 12.38
C TYR A 54 5.01 8.24 11.45
N GLN A 55 6.14 7.87 10.86
CA GLN A 55 6.92 8.76 9.98
C GLN A 55 6.71 8.45 8.50
N HIS A 56 6.53 7.18 8.19
CA HIS A 56 6.53 6.70 6.81
C HIS A 56 5.15 6.19 6.33
N GLY A 57 4.25 5.87 7.27
CA GLY A 57 3.01 5.17 6.98
C GLY A 57 3.21 3.66 6.85
N GLU A 58 2.33 3.02 6.11
CA GLU A 58 2.37 1.58 5.84
C GLU A 58 3.60 1.19 5.02
N VAL A 59 4.20 0.05 5.35
CA VAL A 59 5.19 -0.60 4.50
C VAL A 59 4.46 -1.55 3.57
N TYR A 60 4.47 -1.26 2.27
CA TYR A 60 3.85 -2.08 1.25
C TYR A 60 4.82 -3.17 0.79
N VAL A 61 4.34 -4.42 0.67
CA VAL A 61 5.16 -5.56 0.25
C VAL A 61 4.72 -6.06 -1.11
N THR A 62 5.68 -6.25 -2.01
CA THR A 62 5.47 -6.79 -3.35
C THR A 62 5.49 -8.33 -3.36
N ASP A 63 5.02 -8.96 -4.45
CA ASP A 63 5.06 -10.43 -4.58
C ASP A 63 6.48 -11.00 -4.53
N ASP A 64 7.46 -10.28 -5.08
CA ASP A 64 8.88 -10.65 -5.07
C ASP A 64 9.64 -10.24 -3.79
N GLY A 65 8.92 -9.84 -2.73
CA GLY A 65 9.44 -9.66 -1.38
C GLY A 65 10.14 -8.33 -1.13
N ALA A 66 9.89 -7.30 -1.92
CA ALA A 66 10.38 -5.96 -1.61
C ALA A 66 9.49 -5.27 -0.58
N GLU A 67 10.10 -4.65 0.44
CA GLU A 67 9.47 -3.67 1.31
C GLU A 67 9.57 -2.29 0.65
N THR A 68 8.44 -1.63 0.45
CA THR A 68 8.36 -0.41 -0.36
C THR A 68 7.47 0.65 0.28
N ASP A 69 7.48 1.84 -0.31
CA ASP A 69 6.58 2.94 0.03
C ASP A 69 5.10 2.56 -0.24
N LEU A 70 4.20 3.12 0.55
CA LEU A 70 2.74 2.92 0.44
C LEU A 70 2.16 3.32 -0.93
N ASP A 71 2.84 4.20 -1.67
CA ASP A 71 2.41 4.63 -3.00
C ASP A 71 2.34 3.47 -4.00
N LEU A 72 3.18 2.43 -3.84
CA LEU A 72 3.10 1.23 -4.70
C LEU A 72 1.75 0.52 -4.56
N GLY A 73 1.13 0.57 -3.38
CA GLY A 73 -0.23 0.10 -3.18
C GLY A 73 -1.26 0.88 -4.02
N HIS A 74 -1.11 2.21 -4.13
CA HIS A 74 -1.95 3.01 -5.04
C HIS A 74 -1.73 2.60 -6.49
N TYR A 75 -0.47 2.38 -6.91
CA TYR A 75 -0.16 1.97 -8.27
C TYR A 75 -0.84 0.66 -8.64
N GLU A 76 -0.73 -0.37 -7.79
CA GLU A 76 -1.39 -1.66 -8.03
C GLU A 76 -2.90 -1.57 -8.03
N ARG A 77 -3.49 -0.86 -7.07
CA ARG A 77 -4.96 -0.71 -6.96
C ARG A 77 -5.57 -0.04 -8.18
N PHE A 78 -4.88 0.94 -8.77
CA PHE A 78 -5.38 1.72 -9.91
C PHE A 78 -5.10 1.08 -11.26
N THR A 79 -3.92 0.46 -11.42
CA THR A 79 -3.50 -0.12 -12.70
C THR A 79 -3.82 -1.61 -12.85
N GLY A 80 -4.06 -2.30 -11.74
CA GLY A 80 -4.17 -3.76 -11.73
C GLY A 80 -2.83 -4.49 -11.94
N VAL A 81 -1.74 -3.76 -12.24
CA VAL A 81 -0.41 -4.33 -12.51
C VAL A 81 0.32 -4.55 -11.19
N ALA A 82 0.77 -5.79 -10.94
CA ALA A 82 1.55 -6.10 -9.73
C ALA A 82 2.89 -5.33 -9.72
N ALA A 83 3.14 -4.64 -8.60
CA ALA A 83 4.41 -3.96 -8.37
C ALA A 83 5.52 -4.97 -8.09
N ARG A 84 6.75 -4.61 -8.42
CA ARG A 84 7.94 -5.44 -8.27
C ARG A 84 9.05 -4.65 -7.57
N GLN A 85 10.07 -5.36 -7.12
CA GLN A 85 11.29 -4.75 -6.57
C GLN A 85 11.94 -3.75 -7.54
N SER A 86 11.81 -3.99 -8.85
CA SER A 86 12.29 -3.08 -9.92
C SER A 86 11.43 -1.83 -10.11
N ASP A 87 10.34 -1.63 -9.34
CA ASP A 87 9.50 -0.44 -9.41
C ASP A 87 9.76 0.57 -8.29
N ASN A 88 10.60 0.25 -7.33
CA ASN A 88 10.98 1.17 -6.26
C ASN A 88 12.48 1.16 -6.02
N VAL A 89 13.06 2.35 -5.88
CA VAL A 89 14.47 2.52 -5.47
C VAL A 89 14.61 3.71 -4.54
N THR A 90 15.45 3.52 -3.49
CA THR A 90 15.82 4.57 -2.53
C THR A 90 17.21 5.10 -2.82
N SER A 91 17.53 6.30 -2.35
CA SER A 91 18.92 6.80 -2.33
C SER A 91 19.84 5.82 -1.64
N GLY A 92 19.43 5.29 -0.47
CA GLY A 92 20.24 4.34 0.29
C GLY A 92 20.64 3.12 -0.53
N ARG A 93 19.69 2.52 -1.24
CA ARG A 93 19.95 1.37 -2.11
C ARG A 93 20.91 1.69 -3.27
N ILE A 94 20.75 2.87 -3.89
CA ILE A 94 21.64 3.33 -4.97
C ILE A 94 23.06 3.53 -4.45
N TYR A 95 23.24 4.29 -3.35
CA TYR A 95 24.55 4.54 -2.76
C TYR A 95 25.21 3.27 -2.26
N GLN A 96 24.46 2.37 -1.61
CA GLN A 96 24.98 1.06 -1.17
C GLN A 96 25.52 0.26 -2.36
N GLY A 97 24.79 0.22 -3.47
CA GLY A 97 25.22 -0.45 -4.71
C GLY A 97 26.50 0.14 -5.29
N ILE A 98 26.61 1.47 -5.33
CA ILE A 98 27.78 2.18 -5.83
C ILE A 98 28.99 1.95 -4.94
N ILE A 99 28.83 2.06 -3.60
CA ILE A 99 29.92 1.82 -2.63
C ILE A 99 30.37 0.35 -2.71
N ALA A 100 29.44 -0.59 -2.86
CA ALA A 100 29.81 -2.00 -3.03
C ALA A 100 30.61 -2.25 -4.33
N LYS A 101 30.25 -1.63 -5.43
CA LYS A 101 31.00 -1.66 -6.71
C LYS A 101 32.39 -1.04 -6.53
N GLU A 102 32.50 0.10 -5.86
CA GLU A 102 33.79 0.77 -5.57
C GLU A 102 34.70 -0.15 -4.76
N ARG A 103 34.20 -0.75 -3.67
CA ARG A 103 35.00 -1.64 -2.82
C ARG A 103 35.45 -2.92 -3.54
N ARG A 104 34.75 -3.39 -4.55
CA ARG A 104 35.18 -4.51 -5.42
C ARG A 104 36.18 -4.10 -6.50
N GLY A 105 36.40 -2.79 -6.72
CA GLY A 105 37.28 -2.27 -7.76
C GLY A 105 36.65 -2.17 -9.16
N ASP A 106 35.35 -2.22 -9.26
CA ASP A 106 34.61 -2.21 -10.54
C ASP A 106 34.87 -0.90 -11.35
N TYR A 107 35.26 0.16 -10.65
CA TYR A 107 35.57 1.48 -11.30
C TYR A 107 37.04 1.65 -11.67
N LEU A 108 37.87 0.62 -11.54
CA LEU A 108 39.26 0.58 -12.04
C LEU A 108 40.11 1.77 -11.58
N GLY A 109 39.91 2.26 -10.35
CA GLY A 109 40.64 3.38 -9.76
C GLY A 109 40.12 4.78 -10.17
N ALA A 110 39.00 4.89 -10.88
CA ALA A 110 38.36 6.16 -11.13
C ALA A 110 37.82 6.80 -9.86
N THR A 111 37.79 8.14 -9.81
CA THR A 111 37.10 8.88 -8.74
C THR A 111 35.60 8.73 -8.91
N VAL A 112 34.92 8.12 -7.91
CA VAL A 112 33.49 7.92 -7.91
C VAL A 112 32.78 9.17 -7.37
N GLN A 113 31.85 9.75 -8.13
CA GLN A 113 31.17 11.01 -7.83
C GLN A 113 29.65 10.86 -8.01
N VAL A 114 28.86 11.80 -7.47
CA VAL A 114 27.41 11.83 -7.69
C VAL A 114 27.09 11.91 -9.17
N VAL A 115 27.75 12.82 -9.88
CA VAL A 115 27.69 12.90 -11.36
C VAL A 115 29.03 12.38 -11.88
N PRO A 116 29.09 11.31 -12.71
CA PRO A 116 27.94 10.64 -13.33
C PRO A 116 27.41 9.40 -12.56
N HIS A 117 28.15 8.84 -11.59
CA HIS A 117 27.92 7.47 -11.11
C HIS A 117 26.54 7.25 -10.45
N VAL A 118 26.11 8.19 -9.58
CA VAL A 118 24.78 8.11 -8.94
C VAL A 118 23.69 8.42 -9.97
N THR A 119 23.89 9.45 -10.79
CA THR A 119 22.90 9.80 -11.83
C THR A 119 22.75 8.72 -12.88
N ASP A 120 23.83 8.02 -13.25
CA ASP A 120 23.77 6.89 -14.19
C ASP A 120 22.99 5.72 -13.59
N ALA A 121 23.23 5.38 -12.34
CA ALA A 121 22.48 4.32 -11.65
C ALA A 121 20.98 4.65 -11.57
N ILE A 122 20.60 5.91 -11.34
CA ILE A 122 19.19 6.36 -11.35
C ILE A 122 18.61 6.22 -12.76
N LYS A 123 19.34 6.63 -13.80
CA LYS A 123 18.89 6.52 -15.20
C LYS A 123 18.76 5.06 -15.65
N GLU A 124 19.72 4.20 -15.27
CA GLU A 124 19.67 2.75 -15.52
C GLU A 124 18.40 2.15 -14.90
N PHE A 125 18.10 2.48 -13.64
CA PHE A 125 16.88 2.05 -12.98
C PHE A 125 15.62 2.53 -13.72
N ALA A 126 15.57 3.80 -14.16
CA ALA A 126 14.45 4.34 -14.92
C ALA A 126 14.21 3.59 -16.25
N ARG A 127 15.27 3.13 -16.90
CA ARG A 127 15.23 2.46 -18.21
C ARG A 127 15.08 0.94 -18.15
N ALA A 128 15.31 0.33 -16.99
CA ALA A 128 15.28 -1.13 -16.88
C ALA A 128 13.90 -1.70 -17.26
N GLU A 129 13.83 -2.82 -17.93
CA GLU A 129 12.60 -3.56 -18.26
C GLU A 129 11.49 -2.69 -18.92
N THR A 130 11.86 -1.84 -19.91
CA THR A 130 10.91 -0.92 -20.56
C THR A 130 10.56 -1.29 -22.00
N ASP A 131 11.12 -2.36 -22.56
CA ASP A 131 11.02 -2.69 -24.00
C ASP A 131 9.57 -2.92 -24.47
N ASP A 132 8.74 -3.51 -23.62
CA ASP A 132 7.34 -3.80 -23.94
C ASP A 132 6.35 -2.71 -23.48
N LEU A 133 6.84 -1.56 -23.01
CA LEU A 133 6.01 -0.49 -22.47
C LEU A 133 5.84 0.66 -23.48
N ASP A 134 4.67 1.28 -23.44
CA ASP A 134 4.40 2.50 -24.18
C ASP A 134 4.77 3.73 -23.34
N PHE A 135 4.49 3.70 -22.04
CA PHE A 135 4.80 4.76 -21.08
C PHE A 135 5.41 4.21 -19.78
N VAL A 136 6.39 4.95 -19.25
CA VAL A 136 6.94 4.76 -17.90
C VAL A 136 6.77 6.05 -17.12
N LEU A 137 6.00 5.99 -16.04
CA LEU A 137 5.83 7.11 -15.12
C LEU A 137 6.87 6.99 -14.01
N CYS A 138 7.70 8.02 -13.85
CA CYS A 138 8.74 8.07 -12.83
C CYS A 138 8.36 9.11 -11.79
N GLU A 139 7.85 8.66 -10.64
CA GLU A 139 7.51 9.54 -9.53
C GLU A 139 8.73 9.78 -8.65
N ILE A 140 9.12 11.04 -8.53
CA ILE A 140 10.20 11.47 -7.66
C ILE A 140 9.63 11.87 -6.30
N GLY A 141 10.02 11.14 -5.26
CA GLY A 141 9.69 11.43 -3.87
C GLY A 141 10.30 12.75 -3.39
N GLY A 142 9.84 13.22 -2.22
CA GLY A 142 10.28 14.48 -1.63
C GLY A 142 9.70 15.70 -2.31
N THR A 143 10.27 16.85 -1.99
CA THR A 143 9.87 18.18 -2.47
C THR A 143 11.01 18.78 -3.30
N VAL A 144 10.70 19.39 -4.42
CA VAL A 144 11.72 20.10 -5.22
C VAL A 144 12.31 21.23 -4.37
N GLY A 145 13.65 21.25 -4.28
CA GLY A 145 14.41 22.13 -3.39
C GLY A 145 15.03 21.38 -2.19
N ASP A 146 14.56 20.20 -1.86
CA ASP A 146 15.19 19.35 -0.84
C ASP A 146 16.55 18.82 -1.37
N ILE A 147 17.56 18.85 -0.50
CA ILE A 147 18.94 18.44 -0.85
C ILE A 147 18.96 16.98 -1.32
N GLU A 148 18.19 16.11 -0.66
CA GLU A 148 18.14 14.68 -0.92
C GLU A 148 17.61 14.35 -2.32
N SER A 149 16.75 15.20 -2.90
CA SER A 149 16.15 14.98 -4.22
C SER A 149 17.04 15.45 -5.38
N LEU A 150 18.08 16.23 -5.13
CA LEU A 150 18.93 16.81 -6.18
C LEU A 150 19.54 15.78 -7.15
N PRO A 151 20.10 14.63 -6.71
CA PRO A 151 20.64 13.63 -7.64
C PRO A 151 19.57 13.06 -8.59
N PHE A 152 18.32 12.93 -8.12
CA PHE A 152 17.21 12.44 -8.94
C PHE A 152 16.78 13.50 -9.95
N ILE A 153 16.67 14.78 -9.54
CA ILE A 153 16.33 15.86 -10.47
C ILE A 153 17.41 16.01 -11.55
N GLU A 154 18.69 15.91 -11.17
CA GLU A 154 19.80 15.93 -12.14
C GLU A 154 19.73 14.73 -13.11
N ALA A 155 19.45 13.52 -12.60
CA ALA A 155 19.31 12.33 -13.43
C ALA A 155 18.16 12.45 -14.45
N ILE A 156 16.97 12.95 -14.03
CA ILE A 156 15.85 13.15 -14.97
C ILE A 156 16.15 14.24 -15.99
N ARG A 157 16.87 15.32 -15.59
CA ARG A 157 17.33 16.36 -16.52
C ARG A 157 18.24 15.75 -17.61
N GLN A 158 19.20 14.92 -17.21
CA GLN A 158 20.06 14.20 -18.14
C GLN A 158 19.25 13.25 -19.02
N LEU A 159 18.39 12.43 -18.43
CA LEU A 159 17.59 11.44 -19.16
C LEU A 159 16.65 12.10 -20.19
N LYS A 160 16.00 13.23 -19.85
CA LYS A 160 15.21 14.02 -20.83
C LYS A 160 16.03 14.44 -22.04
N ASN A 161 17.29 14.87 -21.82
CA ASN A 161 18.17 15.26 -22.91
C ASN A 161 18.62 14.06 -23.77
N GLU A 162 18.90 12.92 -23.15
CA GLU A 162 19.37 11.70 -23.83
C GLU A 162 18.28 11.05 -24.69
N VAL A 163 17.02 10.99 -24.21
CA VAL A 163 15.91 10.36 -24.96
C VAL A 163 15.20 11.34 -25.91
N GLY A 164 15.42 12.64 -25.73
CA GLY A 164 14.80 13.69 -26.51
C GLY A 164 13.40 14.09 -26.04
N ARG A 165 12.97 15.29 -26.44
CA ARG A 165 11.71 15.90 -26.01
C ARG A 165 10.47 15.12 -26.42
N ASP A 166 10.52 14.41 -27.52
CA ASP A 166 9.39 13.61 -28.03
C ASP A 166 9.19 12.32 -27.23
N ASN A 167 10.15 11.95 -26.37
CA ASN A 167 10.13 10.72 -25.57
C ASN A 167 10.14 10.97 -24.06
N ALA A 168 10.18 12.24 -23.61
CA ALA A 168 10.17 12.54 -22.19
C ALA A 168 9.52 13.89 -21.88
N ILE A 169 8.54 13.89 -20.97
CA ILE A 169 7.88 15.08 -20.43
C ILE A 169 8.01 15.15 -18.91
N SER A 170 7.77 16.33 -18.35
CA SER A 170 7.74 16.56 -16.90
C SER A 170 6.39 17.10 -16.49
N VAL A 171 5.78 16.45 -15.50
CA VAL A 171 4.56 16.87 -14.81
C VAL A 171 4.97 17.33 -13.41
N HIS A 172 4.58 18.54 -13.02
CA HIS A 172 4.91 19.08 -11.71
C HIS A 172 3.64 19.32 -10.90
N VAL A 173 3.57 18.67 -9.75
CA VAL A 173 2.45 18.79 -8.80
C VAL A 173 2.72 19.95 -7.85
N THR A 174 1.81 20.89 -7.77
CA THR A 174 1.93 22.09 -6.93
C THR A 174 0.68 22.36 -6.11
N LEU A 175 0.75 23.35 -5.23
CA LEU A 175 -0.36 23.80 -4.40
C LEU A 175 -0.78 25.21 -4.76
N VAL A 176 -2.08 25.43 -4.96
CA VAL A 176 -2.73 26.73 -5.07
C VAL A 176 -3.64 26.92 -3.85
N PRO A 177 -3.10 27.38 -2.71
CA PRO A 177 -3.86 27.46 -1.47
C PRO A 177 -4.93 28.55 -1.54
N TYR A 178 -6.07 28.25 -0.92
CA TYR A 178 -7.11 29.24 -0.64
C TYR A 178 -6.83 29.90 0.72
N ILE A 179 -6.73 31.22 0.73
CA ILE A 179 -6.54 31.98 1.96
C ILE A 179 -7.89 32.53 2.42
N ALA A 180 -8.51 31.84 3.38
CA ALA A 180 -9.85 32.16 3.85
C ALA A 180 -10.02 33.61 4.30
N ALA A 181 -9.03 34.20 4.99
CA ALA A 181 -9.03 35.59 5.43
C ALA A 181 -9.02 36.61 4.28
N ALA A 182 -8.47 36.23 3.11
CA ALA A 182 -8.41 37.07 1.93
C ALA A 182 -9.52 36.75 0.90
N GLY A 183 -10.20 35.59 1.08
CA GLY A 183 -11.24 35.14 0.17
C GLY A 183 -10.74 34.76 -1.24
N GLU A 184 -9.45 34.43 -1.40
CA GLU A 184 -8.86 34.23 -2.72
C GLU A 184 -7.82 33.07 -2.76
N LEU A 185 -7.65 32.50 -3.96
CA LEU A 185 -6.59 31.56 -4.27
C LEU A 185 -5.26 32.28 -4.51
N LYS A 186 -4.16 31.71 -4.02
CA LYS A 186 -2.80 32.27 -4.15
C LYS A 186 -1.95 31.44 -5.12
N THR A 187 -1.59 32.03 -6.25
CA THR A 187 -0.78 31.40 -7.29
C THR A 187 0.74 31.49 -7.06
N LYS A 188 1.18 32.31 -6.09
CA LYS A 188 2.61 32.52 -5.80
C LYS A 188 3.37 31.25 -5.39
N PRO A 189 2.85 30.36 -4.53
CA PRO A 189 3.54 29.12 -4.17
C PRO A 189 3.85 28.25 -5.41
N THR A 190 2.89 28.11 -6.31
CA THR A 190 3.09 27.40 -7.60
C THR A 190 4.20 28.05 -8.44
N GLN A 191 4.17 29.39 -8.59
CA GLN A 191 5.18 30.12 -9.37
C GLN A 191 6.60 29.94 -8.80
N HIS A 192 6.73 29.96 -7.46
CA HIS A 192 8.03 29.75 -6.80
C HIS A 192 8.52 28.30 -6.98
N SER A 193 7.65 27.31 -6.81
CA SER A 193 7.99 25.91 -6.98
C SER A 193 8.45 25.60 -8.40
N VAL A 194 7.76 26.12 -9.41
CA VAL A 194 8.17 25.97 -10.82
C VAL A 194 9.50 26.66 -11.10
N ARG A 195 9.74 27.85 -10.51
CA ARG A 195 11.02 28.54 -10.64
C ARG A 195 12.16 27.72 -10.05
N GLU A 196 11.95 27.09 -8.89
CA GLU A 196 12.94 26.23 -8.25
C GLU A 196 13.29 25.05 -9.16
N LEU A 197 12.29 24.31 -9.67
CA LEU A 197 12.51 23.22 -10.61
C LEU A 197 13.24 23.67 -11.87
N ALA A 198 12.87 24.83 -12.43
CA ALA A 198 13.51 25.39 -13.61
C ALA A 198 14.96 25.80 -13.34
N SER A 199 15.31 26.26 -12.13
CA SER A 199 16.69 26.58 -11.73
C SER A 199 17.60 25.35 -11.72
N LEU A 200 17.02 24.16 -11.52
CA LEU A 200 17.69 22.86 -11.63
C LEU A 200 17.72 22.31 -13.08
N GLY A 201 17.28 23.11 -14.06
CA GLY A 201 17.32 22.78 -15.48
C GLY A 201 16.15 21.91 -15.99
N VAL A 202 15.09 21.78 -15.24
CA VAL A 202 13.88 21.02 -15.63
C VAL A 202 12.71 21.99 -15.75
N GLN A 203 12.25 22.27 -16.97
CA GLN A 203 11.02 22.99 -17.25
C GLN A 203 9.86 21.99 -17.26
N PRO A 204 8.79 22.18 -16.45
CA PRO A 204 7.61 21.35 -16.53
C PRO A 204 6.85 21.58 -17.84
N ASP A 205 6.30 20.53 -18.41
CA ASP A 205 5.43 20.55 -19.57
C ASP A 205 3.96 20.71 -19.15
N ILE A 206 3.61 20.14 -17.99
CA ILE A 206 2.26 20.15 -17.42
C ILE A 206 2.35 20.47 -15.92
N LEU A 207 1.41 21.26 -15.43
CA LEU A 207 1.23 21.56 -14.00
C LEU A 207 -0.06 20.95 -13.49
N LEU A 208 0.02 20.15 -12.44
CA LEU A 208 -1.13 19.70 -11.68
C LEU A 208 -1.24 20.56 -10.43
N CYS A 209 -2.27 21.39 -10.37
CA CYS A 209 -2.47 22.40 -9.35
C CYS A 209 -3.48 21.94 -8.31
N ARG A 210 -2.99 21.37 -7.17
CA ARG A 210 -3.86 21.01 -6.05
C ARG A 210 -4.53 22.25 -5.47
N CYS A 211 -5.85 22.22 -5.30
CA CYS A 211 -6.64 23.33 -4.77
C CYS A 211 -7.92 22.84 -4.09
N GLU A 212 -8.33 23.53 -3.02
CA GLU A 212 -9.57 23.25 -2.29
C GLU A 212 -10.82 23.82 -2.99
N LYS A 213 -10.62 24.83 -3.82
CA LYS A 213 -11.68 25.52 -4.56
C LYS A 213 -11.42 25.47 -6.06
N PRO A 214 -12.47 25.51 -6.89
CA PRO A 214 -12.31 25.59 -8.33
C PRO A 214 -11.32 26.69 -8.73
N LEU A 215 -10.40 26.38 -9.62
CA LEU A 215 -9.38 27.31 -10.10
C LEU A 215 -9.98 28.19 -11.20
N PRO A 216 -10.20 29.51 -10.97
CA PRO A 216 -10.78 30.37 -11.97
C PRO A 216 -9.86 30.51 -13.20
N GLU A 217 -10.47 30.82 -14.33
CA GLU A 217 -9.78 30.91 -15.62
C GLU A 217 -8.70 32.02 -15.63
N THR A 218 -8.90 33.08 -14.86
CA THR A 218 -7.95 34.19 -14.66
C THR A 218 -6.68 33.74 -13.96
N GLU A 219 -6.82 32.96 -12.87
CA GLU A 219 -5.70 32.37 -12.11
C GLU A 219 -4.99 31.29 -12.92
N ARG A 220 -5.74 30.47 -13.67
CA ARG A 220 -5.20 29.47 -14.61
C ARG A 220 -4.32 30.13 -15.67
N ALA A 221 -4.81 31.20 -16.31
CA ALA A 221 -4.04 31.99 -17.30
C ALA A 221 -2.80 32.65 -16.67
N LYS A 222 -2.94 33.16 -15.44
CA LYS A 222 -1.83 33.74 -14.70
C LYS A 222 -0.74 32.72 -14.37
N ILE A 223 -1.11 31.53 -13.88
CA ILE A 223 -0.16 30.44 -13.63
C ILE A 223 0.56 30.07 -14.93
N ALA A 224 -0.17 29.87 -16.02
CA ALA A 224 0.36 29.53 -17.31
C ALA A 224 1.44 30.52 -17.77
N LEU A 225 1.13 31.82 -17.68
CA LEU A 225 2.05 32.91 -18.07
C LEU A 225 3.33 32.91 -17.23
N PHE A 226 3.20 32.86 -15.90
CA PHE A 226 4.35 32.95 -14.98
C PHE A 226 5.20 31.68 -14.91
N CYS A 227 4.62 30.53 -15.21
CA CYS A 227 5.28 29.23 -15.19
C CYS A 227 5.75 28.76 -16.59
N ASN A 228 5.52 29.55 -17.62
CA ASN A 228 5.91 29.27 -19.01
C ASN A 228 5.38 27.92 -19.50
N VAL A 229 4.09 27.67 -19.25
CA VAL A 229 3.33 26.50 -19.74
C VAL A 229 2.12 26.97 -20.51
N ARG A 230 1.54 26.09 -21.32
CA ARG A 230 0.26 26.40 -21.97
C ARG A 230 -0.85 26.46 -20.92
N LYS A 231 -1.89 27.25 -21.19
CA LYS A 231 -3.03 27.38 -20.28
C LYS A 231 -3.76 26.05 -20.07
N GLU A 232 -3.93 25.27 -21.14
CA GLU A 232 -4.55 23.94 -21.12
C GLU A 232 -3.70 22.92 -20.32
N ALA A 233 -2.40 23.15 -20.20
CA ALA A 233 -1.47 22.32 -19.42
C ALA A 233 -1.46 22.66 -17.91
N VAL A 234 -2.24 23.67 -17.47
CA VAL A 234 -2.49 23.95 -16.06
C VAL A 234 -3.75 23.18 -15.67
N ILE A 235 -3.59 22.04 -15.06
CA ILE A 235 -4.68 21.11 -14.70
C ILE A 235 -5.07 21.34 -13.23
N PRO A 236 -6.32 21.76 -12.95
CA PRO A 236 -6.82 21.80 -11.59
C PRO A 236 -6.95 20.39 -10.98
N ALA A 237 -6.55 20.25 -9.73
CA ALA A 237 -6.69 19.03 -8.95
C ALA A 237 -7.46 19.35 -7.67
N LEU A 238 -8.78 19.33 -7.76
CA LEU A 238 -9.66 19.56 -6.62
C LEU A 238 -9.60 18.39 -5.64
N ASP A 239 -9.80 18.69 -4.36
CA ASP A 239 -9.99 17.66 -3.34
C ASP A 239 -11.22 16.81 -3.69
N ALA A 240 -11.06 15.52 -3.60
CA ALA A 240 -12.08 14.54 -3.98
C ALA A 240 -12.58 13.77 -2.76
N ASP A 241 -13.87 13.47 -2.71
CA ASP A 241 -14.49 12.65 -1.66
C ASP A 241 -14.01 11.19 -1.68
N SER A 242 -13.45 10.77 -2.80
CA SER A 242 -12.92 9.43 -2.99
C SER A 242 -11.70 9.45 -3.90
N ILE A 243 -10.65 8.70 -3.53
CA ILE A 243 -9.50 8.51 -4.42
C ILE A 243 -9.90 7.88 -5.77
N TYR A 244 -10.96 7.10 -5.80
CA TYR A 244 -11.45 6.42 -7.02
C TYR A 244 -12.21 7.33 -7.99
N SER A 245 -12.60 8.54 -7.58
CA SER A 245 -13.15 9.55 -8.50
C SER A 245 -12.06 10.36 -9.21
N VAL A 246 -10.82 10.33 -8.69
CA VAL A 246 -9.72 11.16 -9.20
C VAL A 246 -9.37 10.91 -10.67
N PRO A 247 -9.29 9.64 -11.19
CA PRO A 247 -9.04 9.42 -12.61
C PRO A 247 -10.09 10.08 -13.52
N VAL A 248 -11.37 9.96 -13.17
CA VAL A 248 -12.48 10.58 -13.93
C VAL A 248 -12.41 12.10 -13.89
N GLN A 249 -12.11 12.66 -12.71
CA GLN A 249 -11.92 14.10 -12.53
C GLN A 249 -10.75 14.62 -13.37
N TYR A 250 -9.60 13.97 -13.35
CA TYR A 250 -8.43 14.38 -14.13
C TYR A 250 -8.65 14.23 -15.64
N HIS A 251 -9.39 13.22 -16.06
CA HIS A 251 -9.83 13.11 -17.46
C HIS A 251 -10.71 14.30 -17.85
N GLY A 252 -11.69 14.65 -17.02
CA GLY A 252 -12.57 15.81 -17.24
C GLY A 252 -11.82 17.14 -17.34
N GLU A 253 -10.71 17.30 -16.63
CA GLU A 253 -9.81 18.47 -16.71
C GLU A 253 -8.79 18.37 -17.86
N GLY A 254 -8.75 17.25 -18.59
CA GLY A 254 -7.95 17.05 -19.79
C GLY A 254 -6.51 16.58 -19.56
N LEU A 255 -6.16 16.07 -18.37
CA LEU A 255 -4.77 15.68 -18.02
C LEU A 255 -4.19 14.68 -19.01
N ASP A 256 -4.87 13.58 -19.28
CA ASP A 256 -4.42 12.52 -20.18
C ASP A 256 -4.30 13.00 -21.64
N SER A 257 -5.23 13.85 -22.08
CA SER A 257 -5.17 14.46 -23.41
C SER A 257 -3.98 15.42 -23.57
N GLU A 258 -3.68 16.23 -22.54
CA GLU A 258 -2.52 17.12 -22.55
C GLU A 258 -1.19 16.34 -22.50
N VAL A 259 -1.13 15.22 -21.77
CA VAL A 259 0.02 14.31 -21.76
C VAL A 259 0.26 13.76 -23.16
N LEU A 260 -0.76 13.21 -23.81
CA LEU A 260 -0.65 12.66 -25.16
C LEU A 260 -0.26 13.74 -26.19
N ARG A 261 -0.87 14.92 -26.08
CA ARG A 261 -0.53 16.06 -26.92
C ARG A 261 0.94 16.49 -26.73
N ALA A 262 1.45 16.48 -25.50
CA ALA A 262 2.85 16.83 -25.22
C ALA A 262 3.85 15.86 -25.89
N PHE A 263 3.45 14.62 -26.12
CA PHE A 263 4.18 13.63 -26.91
C PHE A 263 3.86 13.65 -28.43
N GLY A 264 3.05 14.60 -28.89
CA GLY A 264 2.63 14.66 -30.30
C GLY A 264 1.67 13.56 -30.72
N ILE A 265 1.00 12.92 -29.80
CA ILE A 265 0.00 11.86 -30.09
C ILE A 265 -1.37 12.51 -30.18
N HIS A 266 -1.94 12.57 -31.39
CA HIS A 266 -3.20 13.25 -31.65
C HIS A 266 -4.37 12.31 -31.93
N ASP A 267 -4.08 11.07 -32.34
CA ASP A 267 -5.08 10.07 -32.76
C ASP A 267 -5.26 8.95 -31.70
N ALA A 268 -5.10 9.29 -30.42
CA ALA A 268 -5.28 8.33 -29.33
C ALA A 268 -6.75 7.95 -29.15
N PRO A 269 -7.07 6.66 -28.86
CA PRO A 269 -8.42 6.24 -28.53
C PRO A 269 -9.00 7.01 -27.33
N ALA A 270 -10.31 7.18 -27.29
CA ALA A 270 -10.98 7.65 -26.07
C ALA A 270 -10.79 6.63 -24.94
N PRO A 271 -10.63 7.06 -23.68
CA PRO A 271 -10.47 6.13 -22.57
C PRO A 271 -11.80 5.42 -22.26
N ASP A 272 -11.74 4.11 -22.02
CA ASP A 272 -12.86 3.38 -21.44
C ASP A 272 -12.84 3.52 -19.91
N LEU A 273 -13.72 4.34 -19.38
CA LEU A 273 -13.87 4.60 -17.96
C LEU A 273 -15.08 3.90 -17.32
N THR A 274 -15.72 2.96 -18.03
CA THR A 274 -16.94 2.28 -17.58
C THR A 274 -16.77 1.66 -16.20
N ALA A 275 -15.65 0.95 -15.96
CA ALA A 275 -15.36 0.34 -14.66
C ALA A 275 -15.19 1.39 -13.53
N TRP A 276 -14.60 2.55 -13.84
CA TRP A 276 -14.45 3.64 -12.88
C TRP A 276 -15.79 4.27 -12.49
N TYR A 277 -16.69 4.44 -13.45
CA TYR A 277 -18.06 4.92 -13.18
C TYR A 277 -18.84 3.93 -12.33
N ASP A 278 -18.73 2.61 -12.57
CA ASP A 278 -19.39 1.59 -11.75
C ASP A 278 -18.92 1.62 -10.29
N ILE A 279 -17.60 1.74 -10.06
CA ILE A 279 -17.04 1.87 -8.71
C ILE A 279 -17.54 3.14 -8.01
N MET A 280 -17.59 4.26 -8.72
CA MET A 280 -18.11 5.52 -8.17
C MET A 280 -19.59 5.37 -7.80
N ASP A 281 -20.39 4.74 -8.65
CA ASP A 281 -21.81 4.48 -8.38
C ASP A 281 -22.01 3.64 -7.12
N ARG A 282 -21.31 2.49 -7.03
CA ARG A 282 -21.35 1.59 -5.85
C ARG A 282 -21.00 2.31 -4.55
N LYS A 283 -20.05 3.24 -4.61
CA LYS A 283 -19.62 4.01 -3.45
C LYS A 283 -20.57 5.14 -3.09
N GLN A 284 -21.15 5.82 -4.07
CA GLN A 284 -22.05 6.96 -3.87
C GLN A 284 -23.49 6.52 -3.51
N HIS A 285 -23.90 5.33 -3.96
CA HIS A 285 -25.25 4.82 -3.77
C HIS A 285 -25.22 3.44 -3.05
N PRO A 286 -24.75 3.37 -1.80
CA PRO A 286 -24.77 2.13 -1.03
C PRO A 286 -26.22 1.74 -0.67
N GLU A 287 -26.52 0.44 -0.68
CA GLU A 287 -27.83 -0.12 -0.32
C GLU A 287 -27.99 -0.36 1.19
N GLY A 288 -26.96 -0.13 1.96
CA GLY A 288 -26.93 -0.29 3.42
C GLY A 288 -25.57 0.11 3.99
N GLU A 289 -25.42 -0.09 5.30
CA GLU A 289 -24.14 0.17 5.97
C GLU A 289 -23.82 -0.89 7.02
N VAL A 290 -22.52 -1.10 7.23
CA VAL A 290 -22.00 -1.95 8.31
C VAL A 290 -20.92 -1.23 9.08
N THR A 291 -20.78 -1.54 10.37
CA THR A 291 -19.72 -0.99 11.23
C THR A 291 -18.74 -2.07 11.61
N ILE A 292 -17.50 -1.91 11.24
CA ILE A 292 -16.38 -2.81 11.53
C ILE A 292 -15.48 -2.17 12.57
N GLY A 293 -15.24 -2.86 13.68
CA GLY A 293 -14.23 -2.48 14.66
C GLY A 293 -12.87 -3.01 14.29
N VAL A 294 -11.90 -2.11 14.09
CA VAL A 294 -10.49 -2.47 13.88
C VAL A 294 -9.75 -2.27 15.20
N VAL A 295 -9.37 -3.36 15.86
CA VAL A 295 -8.67 -3.34 17.15
C VAL A 295 -7.17 -3.38 16.93
N GLY A 296 -6.52 -2.21 16.94
CA GLY A 296 -5.14 -2.02 16.53
C GLY A 296 -4.30 -1.17 17.49
N LYS A 297 -3.07 -0.84 17.08
CA LYS A 297 -2.10 -0.03 17.86
C LYS A 297 -1.96 1.40 17.36
N TYR A 298 -2.09 1.62 16.05
CA TYR A 298 -1.78 2.89 15.36
C TYR A 298 -3.07 3.58 14.90
N VAL A 299 -4.11 3.49 15.72
CA VAL A 299 -5.48 3.91 15.38
C VAL A 299 -5.63 5.40 15.10
N SER A 300 -4.69 6.23 15.57
CA SER A 300 -4.65 7.68 15.30
C SER A 300 -3.98 8.05 13.98
N LEU A 301 -3.41 7.06 13.25
CA LEU A 301 -2.65 7.31 12.04
C LEU A 301 -3.24 6.51 10.86
N PRO A 302 -4.12 7.10 10.05
CA PRO A 302 -4.79 6.41 8.94
C PRO A 302 -3.82 5.79 7.92
N ASP A 303 -2.69 6.43 7.66
CA ASP A 303 -1.70 5.95 6.68
C ASP A 303 -0.93 4.70 7.15
N ALA A 304 -0.95 4.37 8.45
CA ALA A 304 -0.36 3.12 8.95
C ALA A 304 -1.17 1.86 8.54
N TYR A 305 -2.44 2.06 8.17
CA TYR A 305 -3.38 1.01 7.79
C TYR A 305 -4.02 1.27 6.43
N LYS A 306 -3.28 1.89 5.51
CA LYS A 306 -3.83 2.35 4.24
C LYS A 306 -4.44 1.22 3.40
N SER A 307 -3.70 0.14 3.18
CA SER A 307 -4.19 -1.02 2.41
C SER A 307 -5.35 -1.72 3.12
N LEU A 308 -5.33 -1.81 4.45
CA LEU A 308 -6.42 -2.39 5.23
C LEU A 308 -7.72 -1.58 5.08
N ASN A 309 -7.61 -0.25 5.19
CA ASN A 309 -8.74 0.65 4.99
C ASN A 309 -9.35 0.49 3.60
N GLU A 310 -8.50 0.50 2.57
CA GLU A 310 -8.95 0.32 1.18
C GLU A 310 -9.58 -1.08 0.98
N ALA A 311 -8.98 -2.14 1.53
CA ALA A 311 -9.51 -3.50 1.39
C ALA A 311 -10.90 -3.67 2.03
N LEU A 312 -11.16 -3.04 3.18
CA LEU A 312 -12.49 -2.99 3.79
C LEU A 312 -13.50 -2.24 2.91
N VAL A 313 -13.08 -1.12 2.32
CA VAL A 313 -13.90 -0.35 1.37
C VAL A 313 -14.20 -1.18 0.11
N HIS A 314 -13.21 -1.92 -0.43
CA HIS A 314 -13.43 -2.82 -1.57
C HIS A 314 -14.43 -3.92 -1.26
N GLY A 315 -14.34 -4.54 -0.07
CA GLY A 315 -15.34 -5.51 0.41
C GLY A 315 -16.74 -4.89 0.48
N GLY A 316 -16.83 -3.64 0.94
CA GLY A 316 -18.09 -2.87 0.92
C GLY A 316 -18.64 -2.67 -0.49
N MET A 317 -17.77 -2.27 -1.42
CA MET A 317 -18.16 -2.09 -2.84
C MET A 317 -18.66 -3.40 -3.47
N ALA A 318 -18.06 -4.55 -3.14
CA ALA A 318 -18.51 -5.86 -3.63
C ALA A 318 -19.97 -6.14 -3.27
N HIS A 319 -20.45 -5.65 -2.12
CA HIS A 319 -21.82 -5.87 -1.61
C HIS A 319 -22.71 -4.62 -1.65
N ARG A 320 -22.28 -3.55 -2.31
CA ARG A 320 -22.98 -2.25 -2.35
C ARG A 320 -23.35 -1.72 -0.96
N VAL A 321 -22.46 -1.89 0.01
CA VAL A 321 -22.65 -1.37 1.37
C VAL A 321 -21.54 -0.39 1.75
N LYS A 322 -21.90 0.62 2.54
CA LYS A 322 -20.95 1.53 3.16
C LYS A 322 -20.33 0.85 4.36
N VAL A 323 -19.01 0.80 4.42
CA VAL A 323 -18.27 0.30 5.59
C VAL A 323 -17.87 1.48 6.46
N ASN A 324 -18.42 1.55 7.67
CA ASN A 324 -18.01 2.48 8.71
C ASN A 324 -16.93 1.81 9.55
N ILE A 325 -15.69 2.31 9.48
CA ILE A 325 -14.56 1.75 10.22
C ILE A 325 -14.45 2.48 11.57
N ARG A 326 -14.55 1.71 12.65
CA ARG A 326 -14.33 2.20 14.01
C ARG A 326 -12.95 1.74 14.48
N TRP A 327 -12.01 2.67 14.54
CA TRP A 327 -10.66 2.41 15.03
C TRP A 327 -10.65 2.36 16.56
N LEU A 328 -10.20 1.25 17.13
CA LEU A 328 -10.21 0.99 18.56
C LEU A 328 -8.79 0.66 19.02
N ASP A 329 -8.29 1.41 20.00
CA ASP A 329 -6.98 1.12 20.58
C ASP A 329 -7.07 -0.15 21.43
N ALA A 330 -6.21 -1.14 21.10
CA ALA A 330 -6.19 -2.42 21.80
C ALA A 330 -5.91 -2.28 23.30
N GLU A 331 -5.16 -1.25 23.72
CA GLU A 331 -4.87 -1.02 25.14
C GLU A 331 -6.12 -0.68 25.97
N MET A 332 -7.20 -0.19 25.34
CA MET A 332 -8.48 0.06 26.02
C MET A 332 -9.11 -1.24 26.56
N PHE A 333 -8.78 -2.39 25.96
CA PHE A 333 -9.39 -3.68 26.26
C PHE A 333 -8.51 -4.59 27.13
N GLU A 334 -7.44 -4.09 27.68
CA GLU A 334 -6.64 -4.78 28.70
C GLU A 334 -7.39 -4.88 30.03
N ARG A 335 -8.46 -4.05 30.21
CA ARG A 335 -9.43 -4.11 31.31
C ARG A 335 -10.81 -4.38 30.75
N ASP A 336 -11.51 -5.38 31.29
CA ASP A 336 -12.81 -5.86 30.77
C ASP A 336 -13.95 -4.81 30.81
N GLU A 337 -13.82 -3.71 31.54
CA GLU A 337 -14.88 -2.75 31.81
C GLU A 337 -15.46 -2.05 30.56
N ASP A 338 -14.61 -1.80 29.57
CA ASP A 338 -15.02 -1.09 28.33
C ASP A 338 -15.25 -2.02 27.13
N LEU A 339 -14.95 -3.32 27.28
CA LEU A 339 -14.96 -4.28 26.17
C LEU A 339 -16.36 -4.41 25.54
N VAL A 340 -17.37 -4.71 26.38
CA VAL A 340 -18.75 -4.95 25.91
C VAL A 340 -19.34 -3.69 25.26
N ALA A 341 -19.24 -2.55 25.95
CA ALA A 341 -19.81 -1.28 25.45
C ALA A 341 -19.27 -0.85 24.08
N ASN A 342 -18.01 -1.17 23.81
CA ASN A 342 -17.35 -0.80 22.55
C ASN A 342 -17.50 -1.83 21.43
N LEU A 343 -17.58 -3.12 21.74
CA LEU A 343 -17.60 -4.19 20.74
C LEU A 343 -19.01 -4.68 20.40
N GLU A 344 -19.97 -4.60 21.32
CA GLU A 344 -21.36 -5.09 21.10
C GLU A 344 -22.07 -4.40 19.92
N PRO A 345 -21.90 -3.07 19.66
CA PRO A 345 -22.53 -2.41 18.53
C PRO A 345 -21.91 -2.72 17.17
N LEU A 346 -20.88 -3.57 17.10
CA LEU A 346 -20.14 -3.84 15.87
C LEU A 346 -20.74 -5.02 15.11
N HIS A 347 -20.73 -4.92 13.80
CA HIS A 347 -21.15 -5.99 12.90
C HIS A 347 -20.01 -6.95 12.53
N GLY A 348 -18.78 -6.58 12.83
CA GLY A 348 -17.58 -7.40 12.66
C GLY A 348 -16.39 -6.82 13.41
N ILE A 349 -15.48 -7.67 13.84
CA ILE A 349 -14.25 -7.32 14.56
C ILE A 349 -13.06 -7.78 13.74
N LEU A 350 -12.14 -6.86 13.45
CA LEU A 350 -10.89 -7.14 12.75
C LEU A 350 -9.70 -6.81 13.64
N VAL A 351 -8.79 -7.76 13.79
CA VAL A 351 -7.49 -7.56 14.46
C VAL A 351 -6.38 -7.58 13.40
N PRO A 352 -5.77 -6.43 13.11
CA PRO A 352 -4.76 -6.31 12.06
C PRO A 352 -3.40 -6.82 12.47
N GLY A 353 -2.49 -6.90 11.49
CA GLY A 353 -1.08 -7.11 11.67
C GLY A 353 -0.41 -6.07 12.58
N GLY A 354 0.76 -6.42 13.10
CA GLY A 354 1.58 -5.56 13.95
C GLY A 354 2.72 -6.34 14.58
N PHE A 355 3.52 -5.67 15.40
CA PHE A 355 4.67 -6.24 16.10
C PHE A 355 4.69 -5.83 17.57
N GLY A 356 5.26 -6.71 18.43
CA GLY A 356 5.53 -6.45 19.85
C GLY A 356 4.31 -6.57 20.76
N GLU A 357 4.58 -6.61 22.04
CA GLU A 357 3.65 -6.98 23.12
C GLU A 357 2.52 -5.98 23.37
N ARG A 358 2.74 -4.68 23.12
CA ARG A 358 1.80 -3.61 23.46
C ARG A 358 0.38 -3.87 22.90
N GLY A 359 -0.64 -3.88 23.74
CA GLY A 359 -2.05 -4.12 23.39
C GLY A 359 -2.39 -5.57 23.01
N SER A 360 -1.49 -6.54 23.26
CA SER A 360 -1.74 -7.96 22.93
C SER A 360 -2.89 -8.55 23.74
N GLU A 361 -2.97 -8.29 25.03
CA GLU A 361 -4.04 -8.79 25.89
C GLU A 361 -5.42 -8.21 25.51
N GLY A 362 -5.47 -6.95 25.15
CA GLY A 362 -6.71 -6.35 24.64
C GLY A 362 -7.17 -6.93 23.31
N LYS A 363 -6.23 -7.28 22.41
CA LYS A 363 -6.55 -8.02 21.17
C LYS A 363 -7.09 -9.42 21.49
N ILE A 364 -6.44 -10.16 22.42
CA ILE A 364 -6.90 -11.48 22.85
C ILE A 364 -8.29 -11.40 23.47
N SER A 365 -8.56 -10.39 24.28
CA SER A 365 -9.89 -10.13 24.87
C SER A 365 -10.95 -9.84 23.80
N SER A 366 -10.59 -9.10 22.75
CA SER A 366 -11.49 -8.81 21.63
C SER A 366 -11.79 -10.06 20.79
N VAL A 367 -10.80 -10.94 20.60
CA VAL A 367 -10.98 -12.26 19.95
C VAL A 367 -11.94 -13.12 20.76
N ARG A 368 -11.74 -13.20 22.09
CA ARG A 368 -12.64 -13.93 23.00
C ARG A 368 -14.07 -13.43 22.89
N PHE A 369 -14.26 -12.10 22.91
CA PHE A 369 -15.58 -11.49 22.75
C PHE A 369 -16.24 -11.91 21.44
N ALA A 370 -15.51 -11.81 20.32
CA ALA A 370 -16.03 -12.19 19.01
C ALA A 370 -16.47 -13.67 18.99
N ARG A 371 -15.63 -14.58 19.49
CA ARG A 371 -15.92 -16.01 19.59
C ARG A 371 -17.15 -16.31 20.44
N GLU A 372 -17.26 -15.73 21.63
CA GLU A 372 -18.33 -16.02 22.59
C GLU A 372 -19.66 -15.40 22.18
N ARG A 373 -19.66 -14.27 21.48
CA ARG A 373 -20.85 -13.54 21.03
C ARG A 373 -21.28 -13.86 19.60
N GLY A 374 -20.50 -14.68 18.87
CA GLY A 374 -20.80 -15.01 17.47
C GLY A 374 -20.66 -13.80 16.52
N VAL A 375 -19.87 -12.79 16.89
CA VAL A 375 -19.61 -11.63 16.03
C VAL A 375 -18.56 -12.01 14.99
N PRO A 376 -18.77 -11.77 13.69
CA PRO A 376 -17.78 -12.02 12.65
C PRO A 376 -16.38 -11.51 13.03
N PHE A 377 -15.38 -12.40 12.95
CA PHE A 377 -14.00 -12.11 13.33
C PHE A 377 -13.03 -12.34 12.18
N PHE A 378 -12.15 -11.36 11.94
CA PHE A 378 -11.06 -11.49 10.98
C PHE A 378 -9.72 -11.12 11.62
N GLY A 379 -8.79 -12.08 11.70
CA GLY A 379 -7.43 -11.89 12.24
C GLY A 379 -6.38 -11.92 11.14
N ILE A 380 -5.57 -10.85 11.02
CA ILE A 380 -4.52 -10.73 10.00
C ILE A 380 -3.15 -10.76 10.68
N CYS A 381 -2.25 -11.65 10.26
CA CYS A 381 -0.88 -11.81 10.74
C CYS A 381 -0.83 -11.93 12.28
N LEU A 382 -0.45 -10.89 13.02
CA LEU A 382 -0.53 -10.88 14.48
C LEU A 382 -1.95 -11.19 14.98
N GLY A 383 -3.00 -10.77 14.28
CA GLY A 383 -4.38 -11.06 14.62
C GLY A 383 -4.73 -12.54 14.62
N MET A 384 -4.20 -13.32 13.67
CA MET A 384 -4.28 -14.78 13.67
C MET A 384 -3.54 -15.38 14.86
N GLN A 385 -2.34 -14.87 15.15
CA GLN A 385 -1.51 -15.33 16.27
C GLN A 385 -2.22 -15.09 17.61
N MET A 386 -2.86 -13.93 17.79
CA MET A 386 -3.68 -13.64 18.98
C MET A 386 -4.89 -14.58 19.10
N ALA A 387 -5.51 -14.96 17.99
CA ALA A 387 -6.59 -15.93 17.97
C ALA A 387 -6.12 -17.34 18.37
N CYS A 388 -4.93 -17.75 17.97
CA CYS A 388 -4.33 -19.01 18.43
C CYS A 388 -4.01 -18.99 19.93
N ILE A 389 -3.49 -17.88 20.45
CA ILE A 389 -3.23 -17.74 21.90
C ILE A 389 -4.54 -17.74 22.69
N GLU A 390 -5.57 -17.03 22.20
CA GLU A 390 -6.91 -17.04 22.81
C GLU A 390 -7.47 -18.46 22.90
N ALA A 391 -7.46 -19.19 21.78
CA ALA A 391 -7.94 -20.57 21.73
C ALA A 391 -7.14 -21.50 22.65
N ALA A 392 -5.81 -21.36 22.70
CA ALA A 392 -4.94 -22.12 23.58
C ALA A 392 -5.32 -21.92 25.06
N ARG A 393 -5.51 -20.66 25.47
CA ARG A 393 -5.84 -20.31 26.87
C ARG A 393 -7.25 -20.71 27.27
N ASN A 394 -8.24 -20.46 26.43
CA ASN A 394 -9.65 -20.52 26.82
C ASN A 394 -10.37 -21.78 26.35
N THR A 395 -9.92 -22.45 25.30
CA THR A 395 -10.61 -23.65 24.77
C THR A 395 -9.74 -24.91 24.76
N SER A 396 -8.41 -24.77 24.87
CA SER A 396 -7.48 -25.92 24.83
C SER A 396 -6.76 -26.17 26.15
N GLY A 397 -7.05 -25.41 27.23
CA GLY A 397 -6.53 -25.63 28.58
C GLY A 397 -5.07 -25.25 28.79
N ILE A 398 -4.43 -24.50 27.87
CA ILE A 398 -3.04 -24.07 27.95
C ILE A 398 -2.99 -22.64 28.49
N ALA A 399 -3.29 -22.47 29.78
CA ALA A 399 -3.50 -21.17 30.42
C ALA A 399 -2.35 -20.17 30.31
N LYS A 400 -1.10 -20.65 30.14
CA LYS A 400 0.10 -19.81 30.01
C LYS A 400 0.55 -19.61 28.56
N ALA A 401 -0.28 -20.01 27.58
CA ALA A 401 0.04 -19.83 26.17
C ALA A 401 0.42 -18.38 25.85
N SER A 402 1.53 -18.19 25.15
CA SER A 402 2.06 -16.86 24.79
C SER A 402 2.88 -16.93 23.49
N SER A 403 3.44 -15.78 23.12
CA SER A 403 4.40 -15.64 22.02
C SER A 403 5.80 -15.37 22.57
N THR A 404 6.82 -15.97 21.95
CA THR A 404 8.22 -15.62 22.25
C THR A 404 8.59 -14.19 21.82
N GLU A 405 7.75 -13.54 21.01
CA GLU A 405 7.86 -12.11 20.71
C GLU A 405 7.65 -11.22 21.93
N PHE A 406 6.86 -11.69 22.90
CA PHE A 406 6.51 -10.94 24.12
C PHE A 406 7.47 -11.24 25.29
N GLY A 407 8.42 -12.13 25.10
CA GLY A 407 9.38 -12.53 26.09
C GLY A 407 9.46 -14.04 26.27
N PRO A 408 10.33 -14.52 27.19
CA PRO A 408 10.45 -15.94 27.45
C PRO A 408 9.12 -16.54 27.97
N THR A 409 8.73 -17.70 27.44
CA THR A 409 7.51 -18.42 27.83
C THR A 409 7.75 -19.93 27.83
N ASP A 410 7.11 -20.66 28.76
CA ASP A 410 7.13 -22.11 28.81
C ASP A 410 6.16 -22.75 27.80
N GLU A 411 5.17 -21.95 27.32
CA GLU A 411 4.12 -22.39 26.39
C GLU A 411 4.10 -21.51 25.11
N PRO A 412 5.16 -21.66 24.24
CA PRO A 412 5.31 -20.82 23.05
C PRO A 412 4.38 -21.29 21.91
N VAL A 413 3.10 -20.96 21.99
CA VAL A 413 2.11 -21.22 20.92
C VAL A 413 2.42 -20.44 19.66
N VAL A 414 3.09 -19.29 19.82
CA VAL A 414 3.66 -18.50 18.72
C VAL A 414 5.15 -18.33 19.01
N GLY A 415 5.99 -18.58 18.02
CA GLY A 415 7.44 -18.50 18.21
C GLY A 415 8.21 -18.16 16.95
N LEU A 416 9.50 -17.85 17.16
CA LEU A 416 10.43 -17.61 16.07
C LEU A 416 10.75 -18.91 15.36
N ILE A 417 10.62 -18.96 14.05
CA ILE A 417 11.07 -20.12 13.27
C ILE A 417 12.56 -19.97 13.01
N THR A 418 13.33 -21.00 13.43
CA THR A 418 14.78 -21.05 13.26
C THR A 418 15.19 -21.61 11.89
N GLU A 419 14.31 -22.36 11.24
CA GLU A 419 14.55 -22.96 9.91
C GLU A 419 13.29 -22.86 9.05
N TRP A 420 13.41 -22.40 7.83
CA TRP A 420 12.32 -22.34 6.87
C TRP A 420 12.81 -22.45 5.43
N MET A 421 11.94 -22.91 4.53
CA MET A 421 12.23 -23.04 3.10
C MET A 421 11.83 -21.74 2.39
N SER A 422 12.77 -21.07 1.75
CA SER A 422 12.52 -19.98 0.79
C SER A 422 12.65 -20.51 -0.64
N ALA A 423 12.30 -19.70 -1.63
CA ALA A 423 12.56 -20.01 -3.04
C ALA A 423 14.04 -20.27 -3.36
N GLU A 424 14.96 -19.81 -2.50
CA GLU A 424 16.41 -19.97 -2.60
C GLU A 424 16.96 -21.16 -1.78
N GLY A 425 16.11 -21.87 -1.04
CA GLY A 425 16.48 -23.02 -0.20
C GLY A 425 16.24 -22.83 1.29
N LEU A 426 16.75 -23.77 2.13
CA LEU A 426 16.60 -23.76 3.58
C LEU A 426 17.37 -22.58 4.20
N GLN A 427 16.66 -21.65 4.82
CA GLN A 427 17.28 -20.54 5.57
C GLN A 427 17.25 -20.82 7.08
N LYS A 428 18.44 -20.75 7.72
CA LYS A 428 18.57 -20.86 9.18
C LYS A 428 18.50 -19.48 9.82
N ARG A 429 17.60 -19.31 10.78
CA ARG A 429 17.50 -18.10 11.59
C ARG A 429 18.15 -18.32 12.95
N GLY A 430 19.05 -17.42 13.36
CA GLY A 430 19.62 -17.37 14.71
C GLY A 430 19.18 -16.09 15.43
N ALA A 431 19.18 -16.11 16.75
CA ALA A 431 18.80 -14.97 17.61
C ALA A 431 19.60 -13.67 17.35
N ASN A 432 20.75 -13.76 16.67
CA ASN A 432 21.68 -12.65 16.39
C ASN A 432 21.77 -12.31 14.88
N THR A 433 20.83 -12.76 14.04
CA THR A 433 20.79 -12.38 12.62
C THR A 433 20.25 -10.98 12.43
N ASP A 434 20.74 -10.29 11.41
CA ASP A 434 20.37 -8.91 11.06
C ASP A 434 18.85 -8.77 10.95
N LEU A 435 18.28 -7.80 11.66
CA LEU A 435 16.83 -7.60 11.76
C LEU A 435 16.16 -7.37 10.39
N GLY A 436 16.87 -6.83 9.40
CA GLY A 436 16.36 -6.61 8.04
C GLY A 436 16.26 -7.85 7.17
N GLY A 437 16.96 -8.97 7.49
CA GLY A 437 17.07 -10.16 6.62
C GLY A 437 16.34 -11.41 7.09
N THR A 438 15.52 -11.35 8.15
CA THR A 438 14.97 -12.54 8.85
C THR A 438 13.46 -12.69 8.75
N MET A 439 12.76 -11.85 7.99
CA MET A 439 11.32 -11.93 7.78
C MET A 439 10.97 -12.85 6.62
N ARG A 440 9.79 -13.48 6.71
CA ARG A 440 9.13 -14.07 5.57
C ARG A 440 8.44 -12.93 4.82
N LEU A 441 8.95 -12.63 3.62
CA LEU A 441 8.56 -11.47 2.81
C LEU A 441 8.14 -11.90 1.42
N GLY A 442 7.06 -11.30 0.90
CA GLY A 442 6.55 -11.56 -0.44
C GLY A 442 5.51 -12.65 -0.52
N ALA A 443 5.23 -13.10 -1.73
CA ALA A 443 4.19 -14.08 -1.99
C ALA A 443 4.66 -15.51 -1.70
N TYR A 444 3.84 -16.25 -0.94
CA TYR A 444 4.02 -17.66 -0.65
C TYR A 444 2.74 -18.42 -0.91
N GLU A 445 2.90 -19.66 -1.38
CA GLU A 445 1.78 -20.56 -1.61
C GLU A 445 1.26 -21.16 -0.30
N ALA A 446 -0.07 -21.37 -0.25
CA ALA A 446 -0.73 -22.16 0.78
C ALA A 446 -1.73 -23.13 0.15
N LYS A 447 -1.82 -24.34 0.71
CA LYS A 447 -2.82 -25.36 0.37
C LYS A 447 -4.00 -25.24 1.32
N LEU A 448 -5.20 -25.17 0.78
CA LEU A 448 -6.44 -25.07 1.55
C LEU A 448 -7.04 -26.46 1.76
N SER A 449 -7.57 -26.69 2.96
CA SER A 449 -8.28 -27.93 3.27
C SER A 449 -9.55 -28.02 2.42
N PRO A 450 -9.77 -29.11 1.70
CA PRO A 450 -11.01 -29.31 0.94
C PRO A 450 -12.25 -29.17 1.85
N ASN A 451 -13.29 -28.51 1.35
CA ASN A 451 -14.54 -28.25 2.08
C ASN A 451 -14.42 -27.31 3.30
N SER A 452 -13.29 -26.65 3.52
CA SER A 452 -13.18 -25.59 4.50
C SER A 452 -13.97 -24.35 4.06
N HIS A 453 -14.35 -23.51 5.01
CA HIS A 453 -15.04 -22.26 4.69
C HIS A 453 -14.14 -21.36 3.83
N VAL A 454 -12.86 -21.27 4.19
CA VAL A 454 -11.88 -20.48 3.43
C VAL A 454 -11.71 -20.97 1.99
N ALA A 455 -11.69 -22.29 1.74
CA ALA A 455 -11.64 -22.81 0.37
C ALA A 455 -12.88 -22.45 -0.45
N SER A 456 -14.05 -22.41 0.18
CA SER A 456 -15.29 -21.93 -0.45
C SER A 456 -15.22 -20.44 -0.77
N VAL A 457 -14.65 -19.62 0.11
CA VAL A 457 -14.49 -18.16 -0.07
C VAL A 457 -13.55 -17.84 -1.23
N TYR A 458 -12.42 -18.55 -1.34
CA TYR A 458 -11.49 -18.38 -2.46
C TYR A 458 -11.96 -19.06 -3.76
N GLY A 459 -12.82 -20.06 -3.66
CA GLY A 459 -13.16 -20.91 -4.81
C GLY A 459 -11.97 -21.72 -5.34
N ALA A 460 -10.96 -21.99 -4.51
CA ALA A 460 -9.70 -22.63 -4.87
C ALA A 460 -9.18 -23.54 -3.75
N ASN A 461 -8.29 -24.48 -4.09
CA ASN A 461 -7.60 -25.36 -3.13
C ASN A 461 -6.14 -24.97 -2.86
N ALA A 462 -5.63 -23.98 -3.58
CA ALA A 462 -4.31 -23.39 -3.37
C ALA A 462 -4.38 -21.90 -3.68
N ILE A 463 -3.63 -21.12 -2.90
CA ILE A 463 -3.58 -19.67 -2.98
C ILE A 463 -2.13 -19.22 -2.89
N SER A 464 -1.85 -18.00 -3.30
CA SER A 464 -0.56 -17.32 -3.12
C SER A 464 -0.79 -15.95 -2.53
N GLU A 465 -0.25 -15.70 -1.34
CA GLU A 465 -0.51 -14.48 -0.58
C GLU A 465 0.78 -13.85 -0.06
N ARG A 466 0.76 -12.52 0.20
CA ARG A 466 1.94 -11.77 0.65
C ARG A 466 2.11 -11.85 2.15
N HIS A 467 3.33 -12.12 2.58
CA HIS A 467 3.74 -12.22 3.97
C HIS A 467 4.69 -11.09 4.37
N ARG A 468 4.62 -10.71 5.66
CA ARG A 468 5.54 -9.79 6.30
C ARG A 468 5.58 -10.09 7.81
N HIS A 469 6.30 -11.13 8.22
CA HIS A 469 6.37 -11.53 9.63
C HIS A 469 7.61 -12.38 9.95
N ARG A 470 7.94 -12.48 11.24
CA ARG A 470 9.05 -13.29 11.78
C ARG A 470 8.57 -14.44 12.65
N TYR A 471 7.43 -14.23 13.32
CA TYR A 471 6.86 -15.18 14.25
C TYR A 471 5.75 -15.95 13.55
N GLU A 472 5.60 -17.19 13.93
CA GLU A 472 4.67 -18.15 13.33
C GLU A 472 3.96 -18.94 14.42
N VAL A 473 2.79 -19.47 14.12
CA VAL A 473 2.10 -20.40 14.99
C VAL A 473 2.87 -21.70 15.05
N ASN A 474 3.15 -22.19 16.25
CA ASN A 474 3.91 -23.41 16.48
C ASN A 474 3.05 -24.65 16.19
N GLY A 475 3.38 -25.39 15.14
CA GLY A 475 2.67 -26.59 14.71
C GLY A 475 2.57 -27.71 15.76
N ALA A 476 3.48 -27.72 16.77
CA ALA A 476 3.39 -28.67 17.88
C ALA A 476 2.11 -28.56 18.72
N TYR A 477 1.47 -27.41 18.71
CA TYR A 477 0.20 -27.16 19.45
C TYR A 477 -1.04 -27.47 18.61
N ARG A 478 -0.90 -27.85 17.34
CA ARG A 478 -2.00 -28.05 16.40
C ARG A 478 -3.08 -28.98 16.94
N ASP A 479 -2.73 -30.18 17.38
CA ASP A 479 -3.69 -31.17 17.89
C ASP A 479 -4.49 -30.65 19.09
N SER A 480 -3.85 -29.88 19.95
CA SER A 480 -4.50 -29.28 21.12
C SER A 480 -5.48 -28.18 20.74
N LEU A 481 -5.10 -27.32 19.77
CA LEU A 481 -5.94 -26.24 19.26
C LEU A 481 -7.14 -26.80 18.46
N GLU A 482 -6.92 -27.82 17.63
CA GLU A 482 -8.01 -28.48 16.87
C GLU A 482 -9.03 -29.16 17.80
N LYS A 483 -8.59 -29.79 18.89
CA LYS A 483 -9.50 -30.30 19.94
C LYS A 483 -10.30 -29.18 20.61
N GLY A 484 -9.75 -27.99 20.70
CA GLY A 484 -10.42 -26.79 21.19
C GLY A 484 -11.34 -26.10 20.17
N GLY A 485 -11.54 -26.70 18.98
CA GLY A 485 -12.43 -26.21 17.93
C GLY A 485 -11.80 -25.18 16.97
N LEU A 486 -10.48 -24.98 17.03
CA LEU A 486 -9.77 -24.13 16.08
C LEU A 486 -9.12 -25.01 14.99
N VAL A 487 -9.62 -24.94 13.76
CA VAL A 487 -9.17 -25.79 12.64
C VAL A 487 -8.12 -25.05 11.81
N PHE A 488 -7.03 -25.77 11.44
CA PHE A 488 -6.03 -25.27 10.52
C PHE A 488 -6.45 -25.60 9.09
N SER A 489 -7.11 -24.65 8.45
CA SER A 489 -7.70 -24.82 7.11
C SER A 489 -6.78 -24.43 5.96
N GLY A 490 -5.65 -23.78 6.24
CA GLY A 490 -4.59 -23.48 5.29
C GLY A 490 -3.22 -23.79 5.84
N MET A 491 -2.37 -24.45 5.04
CA MET A 491 -1.01 -24.84 5.42
C MET A 491 -0.04 -24.52 4.28
N SER A 492 1.22 -24.26 4.62
CA SER A 492 2.30 -24.20 3.62
C SER A 492 2.34 -25.49 2.77
N PRO A 493 2.90 -25.48 1.54
CA PRO A 493 2.89 -26.63 0.63
C PRO A 493 3.48 -27.92 1.21
N ASP A 494 4.45 -27.79 2.14
CA ASP A 494 5.09 -28.89 2.87
C ASP A 494 4.28 -29.34 4.11
N GLY A 495 3.20 -28.61 4.46
CA GLY A 495 2.33 -28.91 5.60
C GLY A 495 2.89 -28.52 6.97
N MET A 496 4.02 -27.79 7.02
CA MET A 496 4.70 -27.46 8.28
C MET A 496 4.17 -26.18 8.92
N LEU A 497 3.85 -25.15 8.12
CA LEU A 497 3.48 -23.82 8.62
C LEU A 497 1.99 -23.58 8.51
N PRO A 498 1.33 -23.25 9.65
CA PRO A 498 -0.07 -22.80 9.64
C PRO A 498 -0.22 -21.44 8.95
N GLU A 499 -1.03 -21.39 7.91
CA GLU A 499 -1.30 -20.17 7.13
C GLU A 499 -2.67 -19.59 7.41
N ILE A 500 -3.66 -20.46 7.69
CA ILE A 500 -5.05 -20.05 7.94
C ILE A 500 -5.65 -20.92 9.03
N ILE A 501 -6.38 -20.26 9.92
CA ILE A 501 -7.23 -20.87 10.94
C ILE A 501 -8.69 -20.48 10.74
N GLU A 502 -9.60 -21.37 11.11
CA GLU A 502 -11.05 -21.08 11.16
C GLU A 502 -11.75 -21.81 12.31
N ARG A 503 -12.94 -21.29 12.68
CA ARG A 503 -13.90 -22.00 13.56
C ARG A 503 -15.13 -22.35 12.76
N PRO A 504 -15.33 -23.62 12.41
CA PRO A 504 -16.46 -24.07 11.58
C PRO A 504 -17.85 -23.86 12.24
N ASP A 505 -17.90 -23.82 13.56
CA ASP A 505 -19.11 -23.62 14.37
C ASP A 505 -19.47 -22.14 14.58
N HIS A 506 -18.66 -21.20 14.04
CA HIS A 506 -18.86 -19.77 14.15
C HIS A 506 -19.38 -19.18 12.83
N PRO A 507 -20.25 -18.15 12.85
CA PRO A 507 -20.78 -17.52 11.62
C PRO A 507 -19.71 -17.07 10.64
N TRP A 508 -18.62 -16.49 11.14
CA TRP A 508 -17.40 -16.15 10.42
C TRP A 508 -16.25 -15.97 11.43
N PHE A 509 -15.29 -16.88 11.41
CA PHE A 509 -14.09 -16.74 12.24
C PHE A 509 -12.90 -17.25 11.43
N ILE A 510 -12.15 -16.32 10.84
CA ILE A 510 -10.96 -16.64 10.02
C ILE A 510 -9.78 -15.83 10.53
N GLY A 511 -8.65 -16.50 10.68
CA GLY A 511 -7.34 -15.86 10.90
C GLY A 511 -6.36 -16.29 9.81
N VAL A 512 -5.55 -15.35 9.31
CA VAL A 512 -4.56 -15.59 8.26
C VAL A 512 -3.20 -15.06 8.66
N GLN A 513 -2.12 -15.80 8.33
CA GLN A 513 -0.76 -15.38 8.67
C GLN A 513 -0.22 -14.32 7.69
N PHE A 514 -0.71 -14.31 6.49
CA PHE A 514 -0.39 -13.37 5.42
C PHE A 514 -1.20 -12.06 5.52
N HIS A 515 -0.96 -11.16 4.57
CA HIS A 515 -1.56 -9.81 4.48
C HIS A 515 -2.45 -9.68 3.23
N PRO A 516 -3.71 -10.14 3.27
CA PRO A 516 -4.61 -10.12 2.12
C PRO A 516 -4.98 -8.68 1.69
N GLU A 517 -4.88 -7.69 2.61
CA GLU A 517 -5.10 -6.29 2.32
C GLU A 517 -4.17 -5.75 1.23
N LEU A 518 -2.96 -6.31 1.10
CA LEU A 518 -1.98 -5.89 0.11
C LEU A 518 -2.36 -6.29 -1.33
N LYS A 519 -3.27 -7.25 -1.51
CA LYS A 519 -3.72 -7.72 -2.82
C LYS A 519 -5.11 -7.24 -3.21
N SER A 520 -5.85 -6.62 -2.31
CA SER A 520 -7.20 -6.14 -2.58
C SER A 520 -7.20 -4.95 -3.55
N LYS A 521 -8.07 -4.97 -4.55
CA LYS A 521 -8.23 -3.93 -5.57
C LYS A 521 -9.69 -3.53 -5.71
N PRO A 522 -10.01 -2.29 -6.13
CA PRO A 522 -11.39 -1.85 -6.27
C PRO A 522 -12.17 -2.66 -7.32
N PHE A 523 -11.50 -3.09 -8.40
CA PHE A 523 -12.08 -3.89 -9.49
C PHE A 523 -12.07 -5.40 -9.21
N ASP A 524 -11.26 -5.84 -8.22
CA ASP A 524 -11.10 -7.22 -7.80
C ASP A 524 -10.92 -7.26 -6.27
N PRO A 525 -12.01 -7.05 -5.52
CA PRO A 525 -11.98 -7.09 -4.06
C PRO A 525 -11.49 -8.44 -3.56
N HIS A 526 -10.54 -8.43 -2.63
CA HIS A 526 -9.98 -9.67 -2.10
C HIS A 526 -11.08 -10.55 -1.47
N PRO A 527 -11.14 -11.88 -1.77
CA PRO A 527 -12.24 -12.75 -1.37
C PRO A 527 -12.51 -12.75 0.15
N LEU A 528 -11.46 -12.72 0.98
CA LEU A 528 -11.60 -12.70 2.44
C LEU A 528 -12.26 -11.41 2.94
N PHE A 529 -11.94 -10.25 2.34
CA PHE A 529 -12.61 -9.00 2.71
C PHE A 529 -14.05 -8.96 2.24
N ALA A 530 -14.33 -9.43 1.03
CA ALA A 530 -15.69 -9.55 0.53
C ALA A 530 -16.53 -10.48 1.42
N GLY A 531 -16.04 -11.67 1.74
CA GLY A 531 -16.73 -12.62 2.61
C GLY A 531 -16.91 -12.13 4.06
N PHE A 532 -15.90 -11.43 4.61
CA PHE A 532 -16.01 -10.82 5.94
C PHE A 532 -17.10 -9.74 5.98
N ILE A 533 -17.17 -8.88 4.98
CA ILE A 533 -18.23 -7.86 4.88
C ILE A 533 -19.59 -8.50 4.64
N GLU A 534 -19.69 -9.57 3.84
CA GLU A 534 -20.94 -10.33 3.68
C GLU A 534 -21.45 -10.88 5.04
N ALA A 535 -20.55 -11.44 5.85
CA ALA A 535 -20.87 -11.90 7.19
C ALA A 535 -21.33 -10.75 8.11
N ALA A 536 -20.64 -9.60 8.03
CA ALA A 536 -21.04 -8.40 8.79
C ALA A 536 -22.41 -7.87 8.37
N VAL A 537 -22.78 -7.93 7.08
CA VAL A 537 -24.13 -7.59 6.58
C VAL A 537 -25.18 -8.56 7.16
N LYS A 538 -24.88 -9.86 7.23
CA LYS A 538 -25.76 -10.83 7.86
C LYS A 538 -25.94 -10.53 9.36
N GLN A 539 -24.86 -10.22 10.06
CA GLN A 539 -24.87 -9.83 11.48
C GLN A 539 -25.71 -8.56 11.73
N SER A 540 -25.57 -7.54 10.89
CA SER A 540 -26.31 -6.27 11.03
C SER A 540 -27.84 -6.42 10.93
N ARG A 541 -28.33 -7.53 10.37
CA ARG A 541 -29.77 -7.85 10.28
C ARG A 541 -30.28 -8.63 11.50
N LEU A 542 -29.38 -9.07 12.37
CA LEU A 542 -29.71 -9.81 13.59
C LEU A 542 -29.73 -8.89 14.82
N VAL A 543 -29.08 -7.73 14.71
CA VAL A 543 -29.04 -6.65 15.71
C VAL A 543 -30.02 -5.55 15.32
#